data_ce3cc416edde88d31f9463263e1a3618
#
_entry.id   ce3cc416edde88d31f9463263e1a3618
#
_cell.length_a   1.000
_cell.length_b   1.000
_cell.length_c   1.000
_cell.angle_alpha   90.00
_cell.angle_beta   90.00
_cell.angle_gamma   90.00
#
_symmetry.space_group_name_H-M   'P 1'
#
loop_
_entity.id
_entity.type
_entity.pdbx_description
1 polymer ?
#
loop_
_entity_poly.entity_id
_entity_poly.type
_entity_poly.pdbx_seq_one_letter_code
_entity_poly.pdbx_strand_id
1 'polypeptide(L)'
;MSELARWNDRFAAPGYLFGTAPNAFLRSQAHRLKRGQTALSIADGEGRNGVFLAEQGLDVLSIDFSPVALAKARELAMSRGVTLRTEQADIESWTWPAARFEVVVSIFTQFSPPEVRPRVFAGMKQALKPGGLLLMQAYRPEQLRYGTGGPKEVERLYTRALLETAFGDFAALDIREHDDMMQEGGGHAGMSALIDLVGTK
;
A
#
# COMPACT_ATOMS: atom_id res chain seq x y z
N MET A 1 -6.56 -13.18 -20.34
CA MET A 1 -5.40 -12.31 -19.96
C MET A 1 -5.17 -12.51 -18.48
N SER A 2 -3.94 -12.78 -18.02
CA SER A 2 -3.63 -12.89 -16.58
C SER A 2 -3.68 -11.53 -15.90
N GLU A 3 -3.86 -11.52 -14.57
CA GLU A 3 -3.80 -10.26 -13.77
C GLU A 3 -2.49 -9.52 -14.00
N LEU A 4 -1.36 -10.25 -14.00
CA LEU A 4 -0.05 -9.67 -14.27
C LEU A 4 0.01 -8.98 -15.64
N ALA A 5 -0.49 -9.63 -16.70
CA ALA A 5 -0.50 -9.03 -18.03
C ALA A 5 -1.37 -7.76 -18.07
N ARG A 6 -2.55 -7.79 -17.45
CA ARG A 6 -3.45 -6.65 -17.34
C ARG A 6 -2.79 -5.44 -16.65
N TRP A 7 -2.08 -5.68 -15.55
CA TRP A 7 -1.40 -4.63 -14.83
C TRP A 7 -0.15 -4.12 -15.56
N ASN A 8 0.62 -5.02 -16.19
CA ASN A 8 1.75 -4.62 -17.01
C ASN A 8 1.31 -3.70 -18.15
N ASP A 9 0.19 -4.01 -18.83
CA ASP A 9 -0.35 -3.16 -19.90
C ASP A 9 -0.77 -1.79 -19.36
N ARG A 10 -1.40 -1.73 -18.20
CA ARG A 10 -1.78 -0.46 -17.57
C ARG A 10 -0.55 0.38 -17.18
N PHE A 11 0.47 -0.24 -16.62
CA PHE A 11 1.70 0.45 -16.24
C PHE A 11 2.62 0.78 -17.41
N ALA A 12 2.45 0.12 -18.56
CA ALA A 12 3.20 0.45 -19.78
C ALA A 12 2.77 1.78 -20.43
N ALA A 13 1.59 2.32 -20.05
CA ALA A 13 1.13 3.60 -20.56
C ALA A 13 2.10 4.75 -20.20
N PRO A 14 2.23 5.79 -21.05
CA PRO A 14 3.05 6.96 -20.77
C PRO A 14 2.64 7.65 -19.46
N GLY A 15 3.61 8.18 -18.73
CA GLY A 15 3.42 8.82 -17.43
C GLY A 15 3.24 7.82 -16.29
N TYR A 16 2.57 8.24 -15.23
CA TYR A 16 2.33 7.46 -14.00
C TYR A 16 0.83 7.32 -13.77
N LEU A 17 0.34 6.11 -13.69
CA LEU A 17 -1.08 5.79 -13.56
C LEU A 17 -1.73 6.45 -12.33
N PHE A 18 -1.02 6.42 -11.21
CA PHE A 18 -1.47 6.98 -9.93
C PHE A 18 -0.71 8.27 -9.55
N GLY A 19 -0.03 8.89 -10.53
CA GLY A 19 0.79 10.07 -10.29
C GLY A 19 2.10 9.74 -9.56
N THR A 20 2.87 10.81 -9.25
CA THR A 20 4.17 10.69 -8.57
C THR A 20 4.17 11.26 -7.15
N ALA A 21 3.07 11.89 -6.72
CA ALA A 21 2.90 12.33 -5.35
C ALA A 21 2.48 11.16 -4.45
N PRO A 22 2.95 11.11 -3.19
CA PRO A 22 2.54 10.08 -2.27
C PRO A 22 1.04 10.14 -1.98
N ASN A 23 0.47 9.03 -1.56
CA ASN A 23 -0.88 9.00 -1.03
C ASN A 23 -1.06 10.02 0.11
N ALA A 24 -2.20 10.73 0.12
CA ALA A 24 -2.45 11.82 1.06
C ALA A 24 -2.46 11.36 2.53
N PHE A 25 -3.08 10.19 2.82
CA PHE A 25 -3.05 9.61 4.16
C PHE A 25 -1.61 9.28 4.56
N LEU A 26 -0.83 8.58 3.72
CA LEU A 26 0.56 8.25 4.02
C LEU A 26 1.37 9.52 4.31
N ARG A 27 1.21 10.56 3.51
CA ARG A 27 1.88 11.86 3.72
C ARG A 27 1.50 12.48 5.06
N SER A 28 0.25 12.40 5.48
CA SER A 28 -0.21 12.92 6.78
C SER A 28 0.45 12.20 7.98
N GLN A 29 0.90 10.96 7.78
CA GLN A 29 1.57 10.16 8.80
C GLN A 29 3.10 10.37 8.85
N ALA A 30 3.67 11.26 8.04
CA ALA A 30 5.12 11.52 7.98
C ALA A 30 5.74 11.82 9.36
N HIS A 31 5.00 12.47 10.25
CA HIS A 31 5.43 12.79 11.62
C HIS A 31 5.72 11.55 12.50
N ARG A 32 5.27 10.36 12.10
CA ARG A 32 5.52 9.09 12.79
C ARG A 32 6.77 8.38 12.27
N LEU A 33 7.28 8.80 11.11
CA LEU A 33 8.43 8.18 10.46
C LEU A 33 9.73 8.75 11.03
N LYS A 34 10.73 7.88 11.20
CA LYS A 34 12.04 8.29 11.70
C LYS A 34 13.12 7.92 10.69
N ARG A 35 14.01 8.87 10.41
CA ARG A 35 15.17 8.64 9.53
C ARG A 35 15.95 7.39 9.97
N GLY A 36 16.32 6.56 9.00
CA GLY A 36 17.07 5.32 9.22
C GLY A 36 16.23 4.10 9.57
N GLN A 37 14.91 4.24 9.74
CA GLN A 37 14.02 3.07 9.87
C GLN A 37 13.99 2.26 8.58
N THR A 38 13.84 0.93 8.74
CA THR A 38 13.58 0.02 7.61
C THR A 38 12.08 0.00 7.31
N ALA A 39 11.72 0.15 6.03
CA ALA A 39 10.32 0.16 5.59
C ALA A 39 10.06 -0.83 4.46
N LEU A 40 8.86 -1.38 4.43
CA LEU A 40 8.31 -2.19 3.35
C LEU A 40 7.08 -1.49 2.77
N SER A 41 7.10 -1.16 1.47
CA SER A 41 5.92 -0.72 0.73
C SER A 41 5.44 -1.87 -0.15
N ILE A 42 4.26 -2.40 0.14
CA ILE A 42 3.73 -3.59 -0.54
C ILE A 42 2.82 -3.21 -1.71
N ALA A 43 2.92 -3.97 -2.81
CA ALA A 43 2.20 -3.72 -4.05
C ALA A 43 2.22 -2.21 -4.42
N ASP A 44 3.42 -1.65 -4.39
CA ASP A 44 3.69 -0.20 -4.45
C ASP A 44 3.53 0.38 -5.86
N GLY A 45 3.32 -0.48 -6.85
CA GLY A 45 3.16 -0.10 -8.25
C GLY A 45 4.37 0.68 -8.77
N GLU A 46 4.13 1.87 -9.28
CA GLU A 46 5.15 2.76 -9.86
C GLU A 46 5.96 3.53 -8.79
N GLY A 47 5.86 3.14 -7.51
CA GLY A 47 6.78 3.55 -6.45
C GLY A 47 6.50 4.88 -5.75
N ARG A 48 5.37 5.53 -6.00
CA ARG A 48 5.08 6.87 -5.43
C ARG A 48 5.16 6.92 -3.90
N ASN A 49 4.74 5.85 -3.22
CA ASN A 49 4.77 5.77 -1.76
C ASN A 49 6.16 5.32 -1.26
N GLY A 50 6.78 4.33 -1.89
CA GLY A 50 8.13 3.89 -1.55
C GLY A 50 9.17 4.99 -1.73
N VAL A 51 9.08 5.77 -2.81
CA VAL A 51 9.93 6.94 -3.04
C VAL A 51 9.74 7.99 -1.97
N PHE A 52 8.49 8.30 -1.61
CA PHE A 52 8.21 9.23 -0.51
C PHE A 52 8.83 8.76 0.82
N LEU A 53 8.71 7.48 1.16
CA LEU A 53 9.35 6.94 2.37
C LEU A 53 10.88 7.10 2.32
N ALA A 54 11.49 6.88 1.16
CA ALA A 54 12.92 7.11 0.95
C ALA A 54 13.31 8.60 1.07
N GLU A 55 12.46 9.52 0.58
CA GLU A 55 12.63 10.98 0.78
C GLU A 55 12.57 11.36 2.27
N GLN A 56 11.79 10.63 3.10
CA GLN A 56 11.80 10.79 4.56
C GLN A 56 13.06 10.18 5.22
N GLY A 57 13.95 9.57 4.44
CA GLY A 57 15.22 9.01 4.89
C GLY A 57 15.12 7.57 5.44
N LEU A 58 14.10 6.83 5.09
CA LEU A 58 13.95 5.42 5.44
C LEU A 58 14.77 4.53 4.46
N ASP A 59 15.18 3.36 4.93
CA ASP A 59 15.73 2.28 4.10
C ASP A 59 14.57 1.42 3.58
N VAL A 60 14.17 1.64 2.33
CA VAL A 60 12.91 1.14 1.77
C VAL A 60 13.13 -0.07 0.87
N LEU A 61 12.32 -1.12 1.08
CA LEU A 61 12.03 -2.16 0.11
C LEU A 61 10.62 -1.93 -0.45
N SER A 62 10.52 -1.68 -1.75
CA SER A 62 9.25 -1.58 -2.48
C SER A 62 9.05 -2.88 -3.24
N ILE A 63 7.92 -3.54 -3.04
CA ILE A 63 7.59 -4.78 -3.75
C ILE A 63 6.33 -4.60 -4.60
N ASP A 64 6.36 -5.17 -5.79
CA ASP A 64 5.20 -5.28 -6.69
C ASP A 64 5.36 -6.52 -7.57
N PHE A 65 4.26 -7.09 -8.04
CA PHE A 65 4.34 -8.25 -8.93
C PHE A 65 4.65 -7.85 -10.39
N SER A 66 4.43 -6.57 -10.76
CA SER A 66 4.68 -6.04 -12.10
C SER A 66 6.13 -5.55 -12.26
N PRO A 67 6.94 -6.19 -13.11
CA PRO A 67 8.28 -5.70 -13.42
C PRO A 67 8.25 -4.35 -14.16
N VAL A 68 7.17 -4.04 -14.88
CA VAL A 68 6.97 -2.76 -15.56
C VAL A 68 6.78 -1.63 -14.53
N ALA A 69 5.95 -1.85 -13.52
CA ALA A 69 5.77 -0.90 -12.43
C ALA A 69 7.08 -0.66 -11.66
N LEU A 70 7.81 -1.73 -11.32
CA LEU A 70 9.10 -1.61 -10.63
C LEU A 70 10.17 -0.88 -11.44
N ALA A 71 10.15 -0.97 -12.77
CA ALA A 71 11.05 -0.18 -13.61
C ALA A 71 10.76 1.32 -13.44
N LYS A 72 9.50 1.73 -13.50
CA LYS A 72 9.08 3.12 -13.26
C LYS A 72 9.33 3.58 -11.82
N ALA A 73 9.17 2.69 -10.83
CA ALA A 73 9.51 3.01 -9.45
C ALA A 73 10.99 3.37 -9.28
N ARG A 74 11.90 2.64 -9.96
CA ARG A 74 13.34 2.96 -9.96
C ARG A 74 13.64 4.28 -10.69
N GLU A 75 12.97 4.53 -11.82
CA GLU A 75 13.10 5.80 -12.56
C GLU A 75 12.64 6.99 -11.71
N LEU A 76 11.50 6.84 -11.01
CA LEU A 76 10.99 7.87 -10.09
C LEU A 76 11.99 8.13 -8.95
N ALA A 77 12.50 7.07 -8.31
CA ALA A 77 13.49 7.20 -7.24
C ALA A 77 14.76 7.93 -7.73
N MET A 78 15.26 7.56 -8.90
CA MET A 78 16.42 8.22 -9.52
C MET A 78 16.14 9.71 -9.80
N SER A 79 14.96 10.04 -10.34
CA SER A 79 14.56 11.42 -10.62
C SER A 79 14.43 12.29 -9.35
N ARG A 80 14.19 11.65 -8.20
CA ARG A 80 14.07 12.28 -6.88
C ARG A 80 15.38 12.26 -6.08
N GLY A 81 16.45 11.65 -6.63
CA GLY A 81 17.75 11.57 -5.97
C GLY A 81 17.75 10.68 -4.72
N VAL A 82 16.87 9.69 -4.64
CA VAL A 82 16.79 8.75 -3.51
C VAL A 82 17.08 7.31 -3.94
N THR A 83 17.50 6.50 -2.97
CA THR A 83 17.69 5.06 -3.17
C THR A 83 16.42 4.31 -2.79
N LEU A 84 15.93 3.47 -3.71
CA LEU A 84 14.79 2.58 -3.50
C LEU A 84 15.20 1.16 -3.90
N ARG A 85 15.19 0.24 -2.95
CA ARG A 85 15.32 -1.18 -3.27
C ARG A 85 13.98 -1.69 -3.77
N THR A 86 14.00 -2.44 -4.87
CA THR A 86 12.78 -3.03 -5.46
C THR A 86 12.93 -4.53 -5.59
N GLU A 87 11.83 -5.26 -5.35
CA GLU A 87 11.77 -6.72 -5.52
C GLU A 87 10.47 -7.08 -6.24
N GLN A 88 10.56 -7.95 -7.25
CA GLN A 88 9.36 -8.49 -7.89
C GLN A 88 8.77 -9.58 -6.99
N ALA A 89 7.59 -9.32 -6.44
CA ALA A 89 6.92 -10.22 -5.53
C ALA A 89 5.40 -10.10 -5.63
N ASP A 90 4.73 -11.24 -5.64
CA ASP A 90 3.30 -11.32 -5.47
C ASP A 90 2.99 -11.52 -3.99
N ILE A 91 2.34 -10.55 -3.36
CA ILE A 91 2.04 -10.56 -1.91
C ILE A 91 1.20 -11.77 -1.48
N GLU A 92 0.47 -12.40 -2.40
CA GLU A 92 -0.33 -13.59 -2.13
C GLU A 92 0.50 -14.86 -1.98
N SER A 93 1.69 -14.90 -2.59
CA SER A 93 2.60 -16.06 -2.57
C SER A 93 3.97 -15.77 -1.99
N TRP A 94 4.30 -14.50 -1.74
CA TRP A 94 5.60 -14.08 -1.23
C TRP A 94 5.95 -14.73 0.11
N THR A 95 7.23 -15.06 0.26
CA THR A 95 7.75 -15.52 1.55
C THR A 95 8.04 -14.32 2.44
N TRP A 96 7.07 -13.98 3.28
CA TRP A 96 7.16 -12.84 4.17
C TRP A 96 8.33 -12.99 5.16
N PRO A 97 9.26 -12.03 5.23
CA PRO A 97 10.36 -12.10 6.21
C PRO A 97 9.83 -11.88 7.62
N ALA A 98 10.48 -12.47 8.62
CA ALA A 98 10.11 -12.30 10.02
C ALA A 98 10.81 -11.08 10.63
N ALA A 99 10.05 -10.19 11.29
CA ALA A 99 10.54 -9.08 12.12
C ALA A 99 11.65 -8.25 11.47
N ARG A 100 11.47 -7.88 10.19
CA ARG A 100 12.51 -7.20 9.41
C ARG A 100 12.31 -5.69 9.33
N PHE A 101 11.07 -5.22 9.36
CA PHE A 101 10.74 -3.82 9.09
C PHE A 101 10.17 -3.10 10.32
N GLU A 102 10.57 -1.85 10.51
CA GLU A 102 9.95 -0.95 11.50
C GLU A 102 8.66 -0.33 10.98
N VAL A 103 8.50 -0.23 9.64
CA VAL A 103 7.30 0.33 9.01
C VAL A 103 6.86 -0.60 7.88
N VAL A 104 5.56 -0.91 7.82
CA VAL A 104 4.91 -1.56 6.67
C VAL A 104 3.81 -0.63 6.17
N VAL A 105 3.80 -0.40 4.85
CA VAL A 105 2.83 0.46 4.17
C VAL A 105 2.03 -0.36 3.18
N SER A 106 0.69 -0.22 3.25
CA SER A 106 -0.29 -0.93 2.41
C SER A 106 -1.34 0.07 1.93
N ILE A 107 -1.16 0.62 0.73
CA ILE A 107 -2.06 1.63 0.17
C ILE A 107 -2.82 1.04 -1.03
N PHE A 108 -4.14 0.88 -0.90
CA PHE A 108 -5.03 0.32 -1.92
C PHE A 108 -4.63 -1.07 -2.43
N THR A 109 -4.16 -1.94 -1.54
CA THR A 109 -3.69 -3.31 -1.87
C THR A 109 -4.79 -4.37 -1.68
N GLN A 110 -6.06 -3.98 -1.69
CA GLN A 110 -7.22 -4.82 -1.42
C GLN A 110 -7.74 -5.59 -2.65
N PHE A 111 -6.82 -6.22 -3.37
CA PHE A 111 -7.16 -7.05 -4.53
C PHE A 111 -7.17 -8.55 -4.23
N SER A 112 -6.61 -8.97 -3.10
CA SER A 112 -6.63 -10.38 -2.68
C SER A 112 -8.05 -10.82 -2.34
N PRO A 113 -8.46 -12.02 -2.82
CA PRO A 113 -9.77 -12.57 -2.49
C PRO A 113 -9.86 -12.94 -0.99
N PRO A 114 -11.09 -13.05 -0.44
CA PRO A 114 -11.30 -13.26 0.98
C PRO A 114 -10.56 -14.45 1.59
N GLU A 115 -10.39 -15.53 0.84
CA GLU A 115 -9.71 -16.75 1.28
C GLU A 115 -8.18 -16.59 1.37
N VAL A 116 -7.59 -15.69 0.59
CA VAL A 116 -6.14 -15.43 0.57
C VAL A 116 -5.75 -14.28 1.51
N ARG A 117 -6.62 -13.30 1.64
CA ARG A 117 -6.38 -12.07 2.42
C ARG A 117 -5.88 -12.30 3.85
N PRO A 118 -6.37 -13.30 4.63
CA PRO A 118 -5.83 -13.55 5.97
C PRO A 118 -4.32 -13.87 5.97
N ARG A 119 -3.83 -14.57 4.93
CA ARG A 119 -2.40 -14.84 4.76
C ARG A 119 -1.62 -13.55 4.51
N VAL A 120 -2.14 -12.64 3.70
CA VAL A 120 -1.50 -11.35 3.42
C VAL A 120 -1.42 -10.50 4.70
N PHE A 121 -2.51 -10.42 5.48
CA PHE A 121 -2.52 -9.72 6.77
C PHE A 121 -1.55 -10.35 7.79
N ALA A 122 -1.52 -11.67 7.88
CA ALA A 122 -0.55 -12.37 8.72
C ALA A 122 0.89 -12.10 8.26
N GLY A 123 1.13 -12.02 6.95
CA GLY A 123 2.42 -11.67 6.37
C GLY A 123 2.87 -10.25 6.75
N MET A 124 1.98 -9.25 6.66
CA MET A 124 2.28 -7.89 7.13
C MET A 124 2.68 -7.87 8.61
N LYS A 125 1.92 -8.57 9.45
CA LYS A 125 2.23 -8.71 10.88
C LYS A 125 3.57 -9.42 11.09
N GLN A 126 3.85 -10.50 10.35
CA GLN A 126 5.11 -11.24 10.44
C GLN A 126 6.29 -10.35 10.06
N ALA A 127 6.17 -9.55 9.01
CA ALA A 127 7.23 -8.69 8.51
C ALA A 127 7.60 -7.55 9.47
N LEU A 128 6.64 -7.09 10.28
CA LEU A 128 6.85 -6.05 11.29
C LEU A 128 7.68 -6.54 12.46
N LYS A 129 8.67 -5.75 12.88
CA LYS A 129 9.33 -5.87 14.17
C LYS A 129 8.33 -5.65 15.31
N PRO A 130 8.59 -6.17 16.53
CA PRO A 130 7.86 -5.73 17.71
C PRO A 130 7.92 -4.20 17.86
N GLY A 131 6.78 -3.56 18.13
CA GLY A 131 6.67 -2.09 18.16
C GLY A 131 6.68 -1.42 16.77
N GLY A 132 6.70 -2.19 15.69
CA GLY A 132 6.67 -1.68 14.31
C GLY A 132 5.30 -1.10 13.93
N LEU A 133 5.33 -0.17 12.98
CA LEU A 133 4.19 0.64 12.53
C LEU A 133 3.58 0.07 11.25
N LEU A 134 2.28 -0.20 11.24
CA LEU A 134 1.49 -0.48 10.03
C LEU A 134 0.71 0.78 9.64
N LEU A 135 0.86 1.22 8.40
CA LEU A 135 0.07 2.28 7.79
C LEU A 135 -0.70 1.70 6.60
N MET A 136 -2.02 1.73 6.67
CA MET A 136 -2.89 1.19 5.62
C MET A 136 -4.00 2.17 5.27
N GLN A 137 -4.26 2.33 3.97
CA GLN A 137 -5.48 2.95 3.48
C GLN A 137 -6.11 2.04 2.43
N ALA A 138 -7.43 1.91 2.50
CA ALA A 138 -8.21 1.05 1.61
C ALA A 138 -9.58 1.66 1.33
N TYR A 139 -10.30 1.09 0.37
CA TYR A 139 -11.71 1.40 0.14
C TYR A 139 -12.62 0.54 1.02
N ARG A 140 -13.68 1.15 1.53
CA ARG A 140 -14.77 0.45 2.24
C ARG A 140 -15.97 0.17 1.33
N PRO A 141 -16.93 -0.68 1.73
CA PRO A 141 -18.06 -1.12 0.89
C PRO A 141 -18.88 0.02 0.24
N GLU A 142 -18.96 1.18 0.88
CA GLU A 142 -19.66 2.36 0.36
C GLU A 142 -19.03 2.92 -0.92
N GLN A 143 -17.77 2.55 -1.23
CA GLN A 143 -17.09 2.93 -2.46
C GLN A 143 -17.87 2.53 -3.73
N LEU A 144 -18.62 1.43 -3.66
CA LEU A 144 -19.45 0.99 -4.80
C LEU A 144 -20.48 2.03 -5.24
N ARG A 145 -20.90 2.92 -4.33
CA ARG A 145 -21.86 4.02 -4.63
C ARG A 145 -21.20 5.13 -5.44
N TYR A 146 -19.90 5.33 -5.27
CA TYR A 146 -19.16 6.39 -5.96
C TYR A 146 -18.62 5.95 -7.32
N GLY A 147 -18.20 4.69 -7.46
CA GLY A 147 -17.70 4.15 -8.73
C GLY A 147 -16.41 4.80 -9.24
N THR A 148 -15.66 5.47 -8.38
CA THR A 148 -14.50 6.32 -8.71
C THR A 148 -13.17 5.58 -8.60
N GLY A 149 -13.17 4.29 -8.35
CA GLY A 149 -11.98 3.43 -8.22
C GLY A 149 -12.22 2.25 -7.29
N GLY A 150 -11.18 1.43 -7.11
CA GLY A 150 -11.21 0.25 -6.25
C GLY A 150 -11.86 -0.98 -6.89
N PRO A 151 -11.86 -2.10 -6.16
CA PRO A 151 -12.54 -3.33 -6.56
C PRO A 151 -14.06 -3.12 -6.71
N LYS A 152 -14.65 -3.85 -7.65
CA LYS A 152 -16.12 -3.87 -7.83
C LYS A 152 -16.80 -4.95 -7.00
N GLU A 153 -16.02 -5.92 -6.55
CA GLU A 153 -16.45 -7.00 -5.69
C GLU A 153 -16.47 -6.53 -4.24
N VAL A 154 -17.67 -6.49 -3.62
CA VAL A 154 -17.85 -5.97 -2.25
C VAL A 154 -17.02 -6.73 -1.21
N GLU A 155 -16.81 -8.02 -1.42
CA GLU A 155 -16.01 -8.88 -0.54
C GLU A 155 -14.52 -8.54 -0.51
N ARG A 156 -14.02 -7.78 -1.50
CA ARG A 156 -12.64 -7.26 -1.52
C ARG A 156 -12.48 -5.95 -0.76
N LEU A 157 -13.57 -5.26 -0.48
CA LEU A 157 -13.57 -4.00 0.25
C LEU A 157 -13.40 -4.22 1.75
N TYR A 158 -12.73 -3.30 2.43
CA TYR A 158 -12.38 -3.49 3.85
C TYR A 158 -13.40 -2.83 4.76
N THR A 159 -13.84 -3.55 5.77
CA THR A 159 -14.68 -3.04 6.86
C THR A 159 -13.85 -2.86 8.13
N ARG A 160 -14.31 -1.99 9.02
CA ARG A 160 -13.74 -1.85 10.37
C ARG A 160 -13.63 -3.19 11.07
N ALA A 161 -14.72 -3.97 11.10
CA ALA A 161 -14.76 -5.28 11.76
C ALA A 161 -13.71 -6.27 11.20
N LEU A 162 -13.49 -6.25 9.87
CA LEU A 162 -12.45 -7.05 9.24
C LEU A 162 -11.05 -6.67 9.76
N LEU A 163 -10.75 -5.37 9.82
CA LEU A 163 -9.44 -4.88 10.25
C LEU A 163 -9.23 -5.07 11.76
N GLU A 164 -10.25 -4.86 12.58
CA GLU A 164 -10.22 -5.15 14.02
C GLU A 164 -9.98 -6.63 14.29
N THR A 165 -10.62 -7.53 13.52
CA THR A 165 -10.36 -8.98 13.62
C THR A 165 -8.93 -9.34 13.23
N ALA A 166 -8.38 -8.71 12.19
CA ALA A 166 -7.06 -9.02 11.67
C ALA A 166 -5.91 -8.47 12.53
N PHE A 167 -6.08 -7.28 13.09
CA PHE A 167 -5.02 -6.50 13.75
C PHE A 167 -5.36 -6.13 15.20
N GLY A 168 -6.44 -6.65 15.78
CA GLY A 168 -6.85 -6.33 17.14
C GLY A 168 -5.89 -6.80 18.24
N ASP A 169 -4.89 -7.61 17.91
CA ASP A 169 -3.78 -8.01 18.77
C ASP A 169 -2.60 -7.03 18.77
N PHE A 170 -2.68 -5.94 18.01
CA PHE A 170 -1.67 -4.86 18.04
C PHE A 170 -1.74 -4.09 19.37
N ALA A 171 -0.59 -3.61 19.84
CA ALA A 171 -0.49 -2.82 21.06
C ALA A 171 -1.29 -1.51 21.00
N ALA A 172 -1.41 -0.93 19.79
CA ALA A 172 -2.27 0.20 19.51
C ALA A 172 -2.86 0.06 18.11
N LEU A 173 -4.14 0.37 17.96
CA LEU A 173 -4.87 0.30 16.70
C LEU A 173 -5.84 1.48 16.59
N ASP A 174 -5.61 2.33 15.60
CA ASP A 174 -6.51 3.43 15.24
C ASP A 174 -7.06 3.17 13.84
N ILE A 175 -8.39 3.09 13.73
CA ILE A 175 -9.10 2.87 12.46
C ILE A 175 -10.07 4.02 12.27
N ARG A 176 -9.95 4.70 11.13
CA ARG A 176 -10.81 5.81 10.76
C ARG A 176 -11.53 5.52 9.45
N GLU A 177 -12.85 5.63 9.45
CA GLU A 177 -13.71 5.58 8.26
C GLU A 177 -14.11 7.01 7.88
N HIS A 178 -13.96 7.35 6.60
CA HIS A 178 -14.32 8.68 6.10
C HIS A 178 -14.57 8.65 4.59
N ASP A 179 -15.21 9.70 4.09
CA ASP A 179 -15.30 9.98 2.68
C ASP A 179 -14.43 11.20 2.35
N ASP A 180 -13.72 11.13 1.23
CA ASP A 180 -12.84 12.22 0.81
C ASP A 180 -12.72 12.29 -0.73
N MET A 181 -12.35 13.46 -1.22
CA MET A 181 -12.09 13.68 -2.64
C MET A 181 -10.69 13.25 -2.99
N MET A 182 -10.56 12.13 -3.68
CA MET A 182 -9.28 11.64 -4.17
C MET A 182 -8.85 12.37 -5.44
N GLN A 183 -7.54 12.69 -5.54
CA GLN A 183 -6.89 13.27 -6.71
C GLN A 183 -5.48 12.66 -6.87
N GLU A 184 -5.43 11.35 -7.09
CA GLU A 184 -4.18 10.59 -7.17
C GLU A 184 -4.04 9.93 -8.56
N GLY A 185 -3.57 10.73 -9.52
CA GLY A 185 -3.49 10.31 -10.93
C GLY A 185 -4.84 9.99 -11.56
N GLY A 186 -4.82 9.31 -12.70
CA GLY A 186 -6.06 8.90 -13.38
C GLY A 186 -6.73 7.67 -12.79
N GLY A 187 -6.04 6.94 -11.91
CA GLY A 187 -6.55 5.69 -11.32
C GLY A 187 -7.33 5.87 -10.03
N HIS A 188 -7.15 6.98 -9.31
CA HIS A 188 -7.84 7.32 -8.06
C HIS A 188 -8.30 8.78 -8.10
N ALA A 189 -9.44 9.03 -8.72
CA ALA A 189 -9.99 10.38 -8.88
C ALA A 189 -11.50 10.42 -8.61
N GLY A 190 -11.91 11.31 -7.70
CA GLY A 190 -13.30 11.53 -7.32
C GLY A 190 -13.62 11.19 -5.86
N MET A 191 -14.86 11.40 -5.46
CA MET A 191 -15.33 11.09 -4.10
C MET A 191 -15.11 9.61 -3.80
N SER A 192 -14.53 9.31 -2.66
CA SER A 192 -14.12 7.96 -2.28
C SER A 192 -14.46 7.67 -0.83
N ALA A 193 -14.95 6.45 -0.59
CA ALA A 193 -15.22 5.93 0.74
C ALA A 193 -13.99 5.16 1.26
N LEU A 194 -13.30 5.74 2.22
CA LEU A 194 -11.98 5.31 2.68
C LEU A 194 -12.00 4.74 4.09
N ILE A 195 -11.08 3.84 4.34
CA ILE A 195 -10.74 3.35 5.67
C ILE A 195 -9.23 3.41 5.86
N ASP A 196 -8.81 4.12 6.89
CA ASP A 196 -7.41 4.26 7.30
C ASP A 196 -7.14 3.40 8.52
N LEU A 197 -5.96 2.82 8.59
CA LEU A 197 -5.47 2.10 9.76
C LEU A 197 -4.05 2.56 10.10
N VAL A 198 -3.87 2.94 11.35
CA VAL A 198 -2.57 3.16 11.98
C VAL A 198 -2.44 2.16 13.11
N GLY A 199 -1.54 1.18 12.98
CA GLY A 199 -1.37 0.12 13.96
C GLY A 199 0.07 0.03 14.46
N THR A 200 0.25 -0.23 15.76
CA THR A 200 1.56 -0.56 16.37
C THR A 200 1.52 -2.00 16.84
N LYS A 201 2.42 -2.84 16.32
CA LYS A 201 2.51 -4.27 16.64
C LYS A 201 3.01 -4.51 18.05
#